data_cd3f84ad99d13861264a6d6528d07315
#
_entry.id   cd3f84ad99d13861264a6d6528d07315
#
_cell.length_a   1.000
_cell.length_b   1.000
_cell.length_c   1.000
_cell.angle_alpha   90.00
_cell.angle_beta   90.00
_cell.angle_gamma   90.00
#
_symmetry.space_group_name_H-M   'P 1'
#
loop_
_entity.id
_entity.type
_entity.pdbx_description
1 polymer ?
#
loop_
_entity_poly.entity_id
_entity_poly.type
_entity_poly.pdbx_seq_one_letter_code
_entity_poly.pdbx_strand_id
1 'polypeptide(L)'
;PQPTEETIKYWKHISQKKNWRIVQLPNGFLQTEYNSIEDPEVWMDVTRRETIAGAEQAIDASVEHYAKKLEFTKGPKVIKTFE
;
A
#
# COMPACT_ATOMS: atom_id res chain seq x y z
N PRO A 1 2.59 20.83 -5.10
CA PRO A 1 1.23 20.62 -5.63
C PRO A 1 0.51 19.51 -4.88
N GLN A 2 -0.79 19.69 -4.76
CA GLN A 2 -1.64 18.72 -4.09
C GLN A 2 -1.83 17.48 -4.99
N PRO A 3 -1.91 16.28 -4.41
CA PRO A 3 -2.24 15.12 -5.20
C PRO A 3 -3.68 15.20 -5.73
N THR A 4 -3.93 14.58 -6.88
CA THR A 4 -5.25 14.57 -7.49
C THR A 4 -6.19 13.63 -6.72
N GLU A 5 -7.49 13.76 -6.97
CA GLU A 5 -8.49 12.85 -6.37
C GLU A 5 -8.22 11.41 -6.78
N GLU A 6 -7.78 11.20 -8.02
CA GLU A 6 -7.41 9.87 -8.52
C GLU A 6 -6.26 9.27 -7.71
N THR A 7 -5.23 10.08 -7.45
CA THR A 7 -4.09 9.64 -6.67
C THR A 7 -4.49 9.30 -5.24
N ILE A 8 -5.33 10.13 -4.62
CA ILE A 8 -5.80 9.90 -3.26
C ILE A 8 -6.62 8.60 -3.19
N LYS A 9 -7.48 8.37 -4.16
CA LYS A 9 -8.27 7.15 -4.25
C LYS A 9 -7.39 5.92 -4.36
N TYR A 10 -6.33 6.00 -5.16
CA TYR A 10 -5.35 4.94 -5.33
C TYR A 10 -4.63 4.66 -4.01
N TRP A 11 -4.15 5.71 -3.31
CA TRP A 11 -3.49 5.55 -2.03
C TRP A 11 -4.40 4.93 -0.97
N LYS A 12 -5.68 5.30 -0.95
CA LYS A 12 -6.66 4.69 -0.05
C LYS A 12 -6.80 3.20 -0.32
N HIS A 13 -6.79 2.82 -1.59
CA HIS A 13 -6.92 1.43 -1.99
C HIS A 13 -5.73 0.59 -1.53
N ILE A 14 -4.50 1.05 -1.82
CA ILE A 14 -3.29 0.29 -1.49
C ILE A 14 -2.88 0.41 -0.03
N SER A 15 -3.49 1.30 0.74
CA SER A 15 -3.27 1.37 2.18
C SER A 15 -4.14 0.38 2.96
N GLN A 16 -4.94 -0.42 2.28
CA GLN A 16 -5.79 -1.43 2.90
C GLN A 16 -5.26 -2.83 2.59
N LYS A 17 -4.79 -3.52 3.61
CA LYS A 17 -4.17 -4.84 3.47
C LYS A 17 -5.08 -5.85 2.76
N LYS A 18 -6.39 -5.73 2.90
CA LYS A 18 -7.36 -6.62 2.24
C LYS A 18 -7.27 -6.61 0.72
N ASN A 19 -6.66 -5.56 0.14
CA ASN A 19 -6.50 -5.43 -1.31
C ASN A 19 -5.19 -6.04 -1.82
N TRP A 20 -4.44 -6.66 -0.94
CA TRP A 20 -3.17 -7.31 -1.25
C TRP A 20 -3.27 -8.82 -1.16
N ARG A 21 -2.34 -9.49 -1.83
CA ARG A 21 -2.19 -10.95 -1.72
C ARG A 21 -0.73 -11.33 -1.92
N ILE A 22 -0.41 -12.55 -1.56
CA ILE A 22 0.90 -13.15 -1.77
C ILE A 22 0.72 -14.35 -2.70
N VAL A 23 1.51 -14.39 -3.78
CA VAL A 23 1.48 -15.49 -4.76
C VAL A 23 2.84 -16.16 -4.76
N GLN A 24 2.86 -17.48 -4.80
CA GLN A 24 4.12 -18.20 -4.98
C GLN A 24 4.38 -18.36 -6.48
N LEU A 25 5.53 -17.88 -6.92
CA LEU A 25 5.95 -18.00 -8.31
C LEU A 25 6.56 -19.39 -8.57
N PRO A 26 6.65 -19.80 -9.83
CA PRO A 26 7.26 -21.11 -10.17
C PRO A 26 8.67 -21.32 -9.65
N ASN A 27 9.43 -20.23 -9.47
CA ASN A 27 10.79 -20.31 -8.93
C ASN A 27 10.84 -20.37 -7.40
N GLY A 28 9.66 -20.38 -6.74
CA GLY A 28 9.57 -20.45 -5.30
C GLY A 28 9.51 -19.12 -4.57
N PHE A 29 9.80 -18.00 -5.25
CA PHE A 29 9.68 -16.70 -4.63
C PHE A 29 8.22 -16.34 -4.35
N LEU A 30 8.04 -15.54 -3.32
CA LEU A 30 6.71 -15.07 -2.90
C LEU A 30 6.55 -13.62 -3.34
N GLN A 31 5.57 -13.39 -4.20
CA GLN A 31 5.33 -12.10 -4.81
C GLN A 31 4.14 -11.42 -4.16
N THR A 32 4.34 -10.16 -3.74
CA THR A 32 3.24 -9.35 -3.21
C THR A 32 2.56 -8.63 -4.36
N GLU A 33 1.23 -8.58 -4.29
CA GLU A 33 0.42 -7.94 -5.34
C GLU A 33 -0.77 -7.24 -4.70
N TYR A 34 -1.21 -6.15 -5.31
CA TYR A 34 -2.50 -5.54 -4.97
C TYR A 34 -3.39 -5.55 -6.20
N ASN A 35 -4.71 -5.59 -5.98
CA ASN A 35 -5.62 -5.60 -7.12
C ASN A 35 -5.89 -4.17 -7.63
N SER A 36 -6.19 -4.07 -8.92
CA SER A 36 -6.51 -2.80 -9.54
C SER A 36 -7.87 -2.29 -9.07
N ILE A 37 -7.98 -0.98 -8.90
CA ILE A 37 -9.26 -0.34 -8.56
C ILE A 37 -10.25 -0.50 -9.71
N GLU A 38 -9.77 -0.37 -10.95
CA GLU A 38 -10.61 -0.41 -12.14
C GLU A 38 -11.11 -1.81 -12.46
N ASP A 39 -10.27 -2.81 -12.19
CA ASP A 39 -10.62 -4.22 -12.43
C ASP A 39 -10.04 -5.06 -11.30
N PRO A 40 -10.87 -5.45 -10.32
CA PRO A 40 -10.39 -6.21 -9.16
C PRO A 40 -9.78 -7.57 -9.48
N GLU A 41 -9.97 -8.07 -10.70
CA GLU A 41 -9.37 -9.34 -11.13
C GLU A 41 -7.96 -9.16 -11.68
N VAL A 42 -7.55 -7.92 -11.94
CA VAL A 42 -6.19 -7.61 -12.39
C VAL A 42 -5.32 -7.29 -11.19
N TRP A 43 -4.19 -7.96 -11.09
CA TRP A 43 -3.26 -7.81 -9.96
C TRP A 43 -1.95 -7.20 -10.42
N MET A 44 -1.46 -6.25 -9.63
CA MET A 44 -0.24 -5.51 -9.89
C MET A 44 0.84 -6.02 -8.94
N ASP A 45 1.95 -6.51 -9.49
CA ASP A 45 3.06 -7.00 -8.67
C ASP A 45 3.89 -5.85 -8.13
N VAL A 46 4.40 -6.01 -6.92
CA VAL A 46 5.16 -4.97 -6.23
C VAL A 46 6.54 -5.46 -5.79
N THR A 47 6.59 -6.52 -5.00
CA THR A 47 7.87 -7.02 -4.47
C THR A 47 7.93 -8.54 -4.54
N ARG A 48 9.15 -9.08 -4.46
CA ARG A 48 9.41 -10.51 -4.34
C ARG A 48 10.28 -10.75 -3.13
N ARG A 49 9.93 -11.78 -2.35
CA ARG A 49 10.65 -12.16 -1.16
C ARG A 49 10.80 -13.68 -1.11
N GLU A 50 11.75 -14.16 -0.32
CA GLU A 50 12.01 -15.60 -0.22
C GLU A 50 11.08 -16.31 0.78
N THR A 51 10.50 -15.55 1.72
CA THR A 51 9.65 -16.12 2.77
C THR A 51 8.29 -15.43 2.82
N ILE A 52 7.29 -16.13 3.36
CA ILE A 52 5.95 -15.56 3.57
C ILE A 52 6.04 -14.38 4.56
N ALA A 53 6.83 -14.56 5.64
CA ALA A 53 7.01 -13.49 6.62
C ALA A 53 7.61 -12.23 5.98
N GLY A 54 8.61 -12.41 5.12
CA GLY A 54 9.23 -11.28 4.40
C GLY A 54 8.25 -10.60 3.45
N ALA A 55 7.43 -11.39 2.74
CA ALA A 55 6.41 -10.85 1.84
C ALA A 55 5.34 -10.08 2.64
N GLU A 56 4.91 -10.62 3.77
CA GLU A 56 3.92 -9.94 4.61
C GLU A 56 4.48 -8.65 5.18
N GLN A 57 5.74 -8.61 5.60
CA GLN A 57 6.41 -7.39 6.05
C GLN A 57 6.43 -6.34 4.94
N ALA A 58 6.68 -6.75 3.70
CA ALA A 58 6.68 -5.83 2.56
C ALA A 58 5.31 -5.21 2.34
N ILE A 59 4.25 -6.02 2.47
CA ILE A 59 2.87 -5.52 2.38
C ILE A 59 2.59 -4.53 3.50
N ASP A 60 2.93 -4.89 4.74
CA ASP A 60 2.69 -4.03 5.91
C ASP A 60 3.42 -2.69 5.77
N ALA A 61 4.65 -2.71 5.26
CA ALA A 61 5.42 -1.49 5.02
C ALA A 61 4.76 -0.61 3.95
N SER A 62 4.24 -1.21 2.88
CA SER A 62 3.53 -0.48 1.83
C SER A 62 2.24 0.13 2.35
N VAL A 63 1.45 -0.66 3.08
CA VAL A 63 0.19 -0.21 3.68
C VAL A 63 0.43 0.99 4.59
N GLU A 64 1.43 0.90 5.47
CA GLU A 64 1.76 1.98 6.39
C GLU A 64 2.25 3.22 5.64
N HIS A 65 3.09 3.03 4.63
CA HIS A 65 3.62 4.13 3.82
C HIS A 65 2.50 4.96 3.20
N TYR A 66 1.53 4.30 2.58
CA TYR A 66 0.42 5.00 1.91
C TYR A 66 -0.60 5.55 2.89
N ALA A 67 -0.79 4.91 4.04
CA ALA A 67 -1.62 5.46 5.10
C ALA A 67 -1.05 6.79 5.62
N LYS A 68 0.27 6.86 5.77
CA LYS A 68 0.95 8.10 6.19
C LYS A 68 0.83 9.19 5.13
N LYS A 69 0.94 8.83 3.86
CA LYS A 69 0.74 9.79 2.77
C LYS A 69 -0.65 10.40 2.82
N LEU A 70 -1.66 9.59 3.11
CA LEU A 70 -3.04 10.08 3.25
C LEU A 70 -3.18 11.06 4.40
N GLU A 71 -2.51 10.79 5.53
CA GLU A 71 -2.53 11.71 6.67
C GLU A 71 -2.04 13.09 6.29
N PHE A 72 -0.96 13.15 5.53
CA PHE A 72 -0.38 14.43 5.12
C PHE A 72 -1.27 15.21 4.14
N THR A 73 -2.21 14.55 3.46
CA THR A 73 -3.13 15.24 2.55
C THR A 73 -4.24 15.98 3.29
N LYS A 74 -4.38 15.74 4.59
CA LYS A 74 -5.43 16.38 5.40
C LYS A 74 -5.07 17.80 5.84
N GLY A 75 -3.89 18.30 5.43
CA GLY A 75 -3.44 19.63 5.76
C GLY A 75 -2.65 19.70 7.06
N PRO A 76 -2.32 20.91 7.51
CA PRO A 76 -1.54 21.10 8.73
C PRO A 76 -2.23 20.53 9.96
N LYS A 77 -1.44 20.05 10.87
CA LYS A 77 -1.93 19.42 12.10
C LYS A 77 -1.16 20.00 13.27
N VAL A 78 -1.88 20.54 14.24
CA VAL A 78 -1.24 21.06 15.44
C VAL A 78 -0.75 19.87 16.27
N ILE A 79 0.55 19.82 16.50
CA ILE A 79 1.17 18.75 17.29
C ILE A 79 1.30 19.15 18.74
N LYS A 80 1.56 20.42 19.01
CA LYS A 80 1.75 20.92 20.36
C LYS A 80 1.53 22.42 20.43
N THR A 81 0.91 22.87 21.50
CA THR A 81 0.78 24.30 21.81
C THR A 81 1.52 24.60 23.10
N PHE A 82 1.97 25.83 23.25
CA PHE A 82 2.70 26.28 24.43
C PHE A 82 2.02 27.51 25.01
N GLU A 83 2.01 27.62 26.31
CA GLU A 83 1.48 28.79 27.03
C GLU A 83 2.56 29.85 27.21
#